data_09c39ee362f21f8eae63ac9d78e9ffe3
#
_entry.id   09c39ee362f21f8eae63ac9d78e9ffe3
#
_cell.length_a   1.000
_cell.length_b   1.000
_cell.length_c   1.000
_cell.angle_alpha   90.00
_cell.angle_beta   90.00
_cell.angle_gamma   90.00
#
_symmetry.space_group_name_H-M   'P 1'
#
loop_
_entity.id
_entity.type
_entity.pdbx_description
1 polymer ?
#
loop_
_entity_poly.entity_id
_entity_poly.type
_entity_poly.pdbx_seq_one_letter_code
_entity_poly.pdbx_strand_id
1 'polypeptide(L)'
;MDFKEYFDYLLNADGVVADLSVDPNANVAQKSIASVMQEVSKPFMKEYCLSKLYGYARERGFAELEQKIKDGELYVSDSHMLYAPYCWNFSVSHLMAFGLPFIPRVPSKPASHADSFVQHAVQLLMYASNHQSGAAALTSFFVGLDWYARKDGLGEKDLKQLFQIFTYSVNQPVRFSAQSPYVNLSVFDRYYLHGLYGNFRNPDGSLIDEGSVQKLQRLYVEWFTEEVEKTGFVFTFPVLTACLLLDEDGSVRDEEFLEWLSSVNSKYGMINIYMSKNADSLSSCCRLRN
;
A
#
# COMPACT_ATOMS: atom_id res chain seq x y z
N MET A 1 19.97 12.10 27.33
CA MET A 1 19.78 10.67 27.62
C MET A 1 20.96 9.93 27.01
N ASP A 2 21.73 9.24 27.79
CA ASP A 2 22.81 8.41 27.26
C ASP A 2 22.25 7.10 26.65
N PHE A 3 23.11 6.30 26.01
CA PHE A 3 22.69 5.06 25.35
C PHE A 3 22.06 4.05 26.33
N LYS A 4 22.59 3.95 27.55
CA LYS A 4 22.10 3.01 28.56
C LYS A 4 20.71 3.44 29.05
N GLU A 5 20.53 4.72 29.37
CA GLU A 5 19.24 5.28 29.78
C GLU A 5 18.19 5.11 28.69
N TYR A 6 18.57 5.30 27.42
CA TYR A 6 17.68 5.11 26.28
C TYR A 6 17.29 3.64 26.11
N PHE A 7 18.25 2.73 26.26
CA PHE A 7 18.01 1.31 26.14
C PHE A 7 17.13 0.79 27.29
N ASP A 8 17.40 1.23 28.52
CA ASP A 8 16.58 0.90 29.69
C ASP A 8 15.15 1.43 29.52
N TYR A 9 14.98 2.64 28.96
CA TYR A 9 13.68 3.18 28.61
C TYR A 9 12.94 2.29 27.60
N LEU A 10 13.59 1.87 26.52
CA LEU A 10 13.00 1.00 25.50
C LEU A 10 12.57 -0.36 26.07
N LEU A 11 13.39 -0.94 26.95
CA LEU A 11 13.09 -2.21 27.57
C LEU A 11 11.91 -2.15 28.56
N ASN A 12 11.74 -1.01 29.20
CA ASN A 12 10.70 -0.79 30.21
C ASN A 12 9.45 -0.10 29.66
N ALA A 13 9.48 0.39 28.39
CA ALA A 13 8.32 0.99 27.79
C ALA A 13 7.20 -0.03 27.60
N ASP A 14 5.99 0.34 27.98
CA ASP A 14 4.79 -0.42 27.65
C ASP A 14 4.61 -0.41 26.14
N GLY A 15 4.54 -1.56 25.49
CA GLY A 15 4.71 -1.77 24.06
C GLY A 15 3.69 -1.11 23.11
N VAL A 16 2.90 -0.15 23.57
CA VAL A 16 1.94 0.59 22.74
C VAL A 16 2.48 1.98 22.47
N VAL A 17 2.85 2.24 21.20
CA VAL A 17 3.40 3.54 20.76
C VAL A 17 2.31 4.44 20.18
N ALA A 18 1.18 3.88 19.78
CA ALA A 18 0.06 4.64 19.22
C ALA A 18 -1.28 4.16 19.79
N ASP A 19 -2.19 5.09 19.98
CA ASP A 19 -3.55 4.81 20.43
C ASP A 19 -4.45 4.52 19.21
N LEU A 20 -4.80 3.27 19.01
CA LEU A 20 -5.68 2.83 17.92
C LEU A 20 -7.09 3.37 18.01
N SER A 21 -7.53 3.85 19.18
CA SER A 21 -8.84 4.49 19.33
C SER A 21 -8.87 5.89 18.71
N VAL A 22 -7.71 6.51 18.56
CA VAL A 22 -7.55 7.86 17.99
C VAL A 22 -7.22 7.78 16.48
N ASP A 23 -6.35 6.84 16.12
CA ASP A 23 -5.94 6.64 14.72
C ASP A 23 -5.97 5.14 14.37
N PRO A 24 -7.02 4.66 13.72
CA PRO A 24 -7.12 3.25 13.33
C PRO A 24 -6.07 2.83 12.28
N ASN A 25 -5.40 3.78 11.62
CA ASN A 25 -4.29 3.50 10.73
C ASN A 25 -2.93 3.50 11.44
N ALA A 26 -2.88 3.85 12.72
CA ALA A 26 -1.65 3.81 13.49
C ALA A 26 -1.16 2.36 13.64
N ASN A 27 0.10 2.13 13.27
CA ASN A 27 0.75 0.87 13.59
C ASN A 27 1.20 0.90 15.04
N VAL A 28 0.61 0.04 15.84
CA VAL A 28 1.02 -0.17 17.21
C VAL A 28 2.33 -0.94 17.21
N ALA A 29 3.40 -0.31 17.64
CA ALA A 29 4.68 -0.97 17.81
C ALA A 29 4.58 -1.91 19.02
N GLN A 30 4.47 -3.20 18.75
CA GLN A 30 4.61 -4.20 19.78
C GLN A 30 6.08 -4.37 20.15
N LYS A 31 6.34 -4.60 21.42
CA LYS A 31 7.69 -4.88 21.94
C LYS A 31 8.18 -6.22 21.38
N SER A 32 8.91 -6.16 20.30
CA SER A 32 9.57 -7.32 19.68
C SER A 32 11.07 -7.07 19.59
N ILE A 33 11.86 -8.14 19.41
CA ILE A 33 13.31 -7.99 19.18
C ILE A 33 13.58 -7.05 18.01
N ALA A 34 12.82 -7.17 16.92
CA ALA A 34 12.99 -6.33 15.73
C ALA A 34 12.69 -4.86 16.03
N SER A 35 11.59 -4.55 16.77
CA SER A 35 11.25 -3.18 17.12
C SER A 35 12.28 -2.53 18.07
N VAL A 36 12.75 -3.26 19.06
CA VAL A 36 13.80 -2.77 19.97
C VAL A 36 15.10 -2.50 19.20
N MET A 37 15.53 -3.42 18.34
CA MET A 37 16.75 -3.25 17.54
C MET A 37 16.64 -2.07 16.58
N GLN A 38 15.48 -1.83 15.99
CA GLN A 38 15.24 -0.66 15.16
C GLN A 38 15.34 0.63 15.99
N GLU A 39 14.67 0.72 17.12
CA GLU A 39 14.72 1.93 17.97
C GLU A 39 16.14 2.25 18.43
N VAL A 40 16.91 1.23 18.79
CA VAL A 40 18.34 1.41 19.15
C VAL A 40 19.17 1.92 17.96
N SER A 41 18.89 1.47 16.75
CA SER A 41 19.65 1.86 15.55
C SER A 41 19.26 3.25 15.00
N LYS A 42 18.04 3.72 15.24
CA LYS A 42 17.52 4.99 14.69
C LYS A 42 18.44 6.21 14.90
N PRO A 43 18.94 6.50 16.11
CA PRO A 43 19.78 7.68 16.34
C PRO A 43 21.04 7.67 15.46
N PHE A 44 21.72 6.52 15.39
CA PHE A 44 22.96 6.37 14.61
C PHE A 44 22.69 6.49 13.11
N MET A 45 21.63 5.84 12.63
CA MET A 45 21.23 5.93 11.22
C MET A 45 20.78 7.34 10.84
N LYS A 46 20.07 8.04 11.73
CA LYS A 46 19.67 9.41 11.53
C LYS A 46 20.89 10.35 11.37
N GLU A 47 21.85 10.25 12.27
CA GLU A 47 23.09 11.03 12.21
C GLU A 47 23.83 10.77 10.90
N TYR A 48 24.03 9.51 10.55
CA TYR A 48 24.68 9.13 9.29
C TYR A 48 23.94 9.67 8.07
N CYS A 49 22.64 9.45 7.96
CA CYS A 49 21.83 9.88 6.81
C CYS A 49 21.81 11.40 6.68
N LEU A 50 21.64 12.14 7.79
CA LEU A 50 21.66 13.60 7.76
C LEU A 50 23.03 14.12 7.36
N SER A 51 24.13 13.51 7.82
CA SER A 51 25.48 13.90 7.41
C SER A 51 25.68 13.80 5.89
N LYS A 52 25.13 12.73 5.28
CA LYS A 52 25.14 12.55 3.82
C LYS A 52 24.27 13.59 3.11
N LEU A 53 23.07 13.86 3.64
CA LEU A 53 22.18 14.88 3.11
C LEU A 53 22.86 16.27 3.13
N TYR A 54 23.50 16.64 4.22
CA TYR A 54 24.20 17.91 4.34
C TYR A 54 25.37 18.04 3.36
N GLY A 55 26.15 16.95 3.17
CA GLY A 55 27.20 16.90 2.15
C GLY A 55 26.64 17.15 0.74
N TYR A 56 25.61 16.42 0.39
CA TYR A 56 24.93 16.54 -0.90
C TYR A 56 24.32 17.93 -1.13
N ALA A 57 23.69 18.51 -0.10
CA ALA A 57 23.12 19.86 -0.16
C ALA A 57 24.20 20.94 -0.39
N ARG A 58 25.33 20.86 0.33
CA ARG A 58 26.45 21.80 0.16
C ARG A 58 27.01 21.78 -1.25
N GLU A 59 27.20 20.59 -1.84
CA GLU A 59 27.67 20.42 -3.22
C GLU A 59 26.75 21.07 -4.26
N ARG A 60 25.46 21.27 -3.93
CA ARG A 60 24.43 21.86 -4.80
C ARG A 60 24.08 23.31 -4.46
N GLY A 61 24.83 23.95 -3.58
CA GLY A 61 24.61 25.34 -3.20
C GLY A 61 23.53 25.56 -2.12
N PHE A 62 23.11 24.54 -1.41
CA PHE A 62 22.13 24.61 -0.32
C PHE A 62 22.82 24.47 1.06
N ALA A 63 23.90 25.21 1.29
CA ALA A 63 24.72 25.09 2.51
C ALA A 63 23.92 25.40 3.79
N GLU A 64 22.90 26.26 3.71
CA GLU A 64 22.03 26.64 4.83
C GLU A 64 21.09 25.53 5.30
N LEU A 65 20.90 24.45 4.51
CA LEU A 65 19.98 23.37 4.84
C LEU A 65 20.28 22.72 6.21
N GLU A 66 21.57 22.52 6.48
CA GLU A 66 22.00 21.94 7.76
C GLU A 66 21.57 22.79 8.95
N GLN A 67 21.78 24.12 8.85
CA GLN A 67 21.42 25.04 9.93
C GLN A 67 19.90 25.09 10.12
N LYS A 68 19.12 25.17 9.02
CA LYS A 68 17.65 25.18 9.08
C LYS A 68 17.06 23.93 9.72
N ILE A 69 17.67 22.76 9.48
CA ILE A 69 17.24 21.51 10.13
C ILE A 69 17.60 21.53 11.63
N LYS A 70 18.77 22.00 11.98
CA LYS A 70 19.21 22.12 13.39
C LYS A 70 18.37 23.09 14.20
N ASP A 71 17.98 24.21 13.58
CA ASP A 71 17.15 25.24 14.19
C ASP A 71 15.66 24.87 14.23
N GLY A 72 15.28 23.75 13.63
CA GLY A 72 13.89 23.28 13.59
C GLY A 72 13.01 24.02 12.58
N GLU A 73 13.59 24.85 11.70
CA GLU A 73 12.85 25.49 10.60
C GLU A 73 12.41 24.49 9.52
N LEU A 74 13.19 23.41 9.35
CA LEU A 74 12.89 22.31 8.45
C LEU A 74 12.92 20.98 9.19
N TYR A 75 11.94 20.13 8.88
CA TYR A 75 11.86 18.77 9.38
C TYR A 75 11.99 17.76 8.25
N VAL A 76 12.85 16.77 8.43
CA VAL A 76 13.01 15.64 7.50
C VAL A 76 12.41 14.40 8.14
N SER A 77 11.23 14.01 7.65
CA SER A 77 10.56 12.78 8.10
C SER A 77 11.40 11.55 7.79
N ASP A 78 11.36 10.56 8.67
CA ASP A 78 12.08 9.30 8.53
C ASP A 78 13.56 9.45 8.16
N SER A 79 14.20 10.50 8.69
CA SER A 79 15.58 10.85 8.35
C SER A 79 16.60 9.74 8.60
N HIS A 80 16.27 8.74 9.42
CA HIS A 80 17.06 7.53 9.64
C HIS A 80 17.01 6.54 8.47
N MET A 81 16.12 6.74 7.51
CA MET A 81 15.88 5.83 6.37
C MET A 81 16.08 6.50 5.01
N LEU A 82 16.79 7.65 4.92
CA LEU A 82 16.99 8.38 3.65
C LEU A 82 17.73 7.58 2.58
N TYR A 83 18.35 6.47 2.92
CA TYR A 83 18.98 5.54 1.98
C TYR A 83 17.99 4.58 1.31
N ALA A 84 16.77 4.43 1.86
CA ALA A 84 15.77 3.53 1.32
C ALA A 84 14.79 4.27 0.39
N PRO A 85 14.30 3.62 -0.68
CA PRO A 85 13.18 4.15 -1.46
C PRO A 85 11.99 4.43 -0.55
N TYR A 86 11.21 5.48 -0.85
CA TYR A 86 10.07 5.83 0.00
C TYR A 86 8.87 4.94 -0.29
N CYS A 87 8.26 5.06 -1.48
CA CYS A 87 7.10 4.27 -1.87
C CYS A 87 7.31 3.65 -3.25
N TRP A 88 6.78 2.44 -3.44
CA TRP A 88 6.77 1.76 -4.74
C TRP A 88 5.35 1.42 -5.16
N ASN A 89 5.09 1.55 -6.47
CA ASN A 89 3.91 1.03 -7.12
C ASN A 89 4.33 -0.08 -8.09
N PHE A 90 3.79 -1.27 -7.88
CA PHE A 90 4.11 -2.45 -8.68
C PHE A 90 3.08 -2.68 -9.77
N SER A 91 3.56 -3.05 -10.95
CA SER A 91 2.71 -3.43 -12.07
C SER A 91 2.22 -4.86 -11.93
N VAL A 92 0.91 -5.06 -12.00
CA VAL A 92 0.31 -6.40 -12.04
C VAL A 92 0.71 -7.17 -13.30
N SER A 93 0.90 -6.47 -14.43
CA SER A 93 1.34 -7.10 -15.68
C SER A 93 2.70 -7.79 -15.52
N HIS A 94 3.61 -7.16 -14.79
CA HIS A 94 4.91 -7.75 -14.51
C HIS A 94 4.79 -9.00 -13.62
N LEU A 95 3.96 -8.93 -12.60
CA LEU A 95 3.69 -10.05 -11.71
C LEU A 95 3.06 -11.24 -12.47
N MET A 96 2.11 -10.96 -13.37
CA MET A 96 1.44 -11.98 -14.18
C MET A 96 2.39 -12.61 -15.22
N ALA A 97 3.29 -11.81 -15.82
CA ALA A 97 4.18 -12.28 -16.87
C ALA A 97 5.41 -13.04 -16.34
N PHE A 98 5.95 -12.62 -15.21
CA PHE A 98 7.25 -13.11 -14.72
C PHE A 98 7.20 -13.79 -13.35
N GLY A 99 6.10 -13.64 -12.61
CA GLY A 99 6.03 -14.09 -11.22
C GLY A 99 6.96 -13.29 -10.31
N LEU A 100 7.72 -13.97 -9.46
CA LEU A 100 8.63 -13.37 -8.48
C LEU A 100 10.07 -13.87 -8.66
N PRO A 101 10.69 -13.62 -9.82
CA PRO A 101 12.04 -14.15 -10.12
C PRO A 101 13.13 -13.52 -9.26
N PHE A 102 12.89 -12.37 -8.67
CA PHE A 102 13.84 -11.58 -7.89
C PHE A 102 13.86 -11.90 -6.40
N ILE A 103 12.93 -12.73 -5.90
CA ILE A 103 12.94 -13.14 -4.49
C ILE A 103 14.09 -14.13 -4.27
N PRO A 104 15.08 -13.80 -3.42
CA PRO A 104 16.21 -14.68 -3.18
C PRO A 104 15.75 -16.02 -2.59
N ARG A 105 16.41 -17.10 -2.99
CA ARG A 105 16.22 -18.48 -2.54
C ARG A 105 14.98 -19.20 -3.04
N VAL A 106 13.86 -18.52 -3.22
CA VAL A 106 12.61 -19.14 -3.69
C VAL A 106 11.96 -18.29 -4.79
N PRO A 107 12.62 -18.19 -5.96
CA PRO A 107 11.99 -17.51 -7.09
C PRO A 107 10.77 -18.29 -7.58
N SER A 108 9.67 -17.58 -7.81
CA SER A 108 8.43 -18.17 -8.32
C SER A 108 8.25 -17.83 -9.80
N LYS A 109 7.80 -18.84 -10.58
CA LYS A 109 7.30 -18.62 -11.94
C LYS A 109 5.96 -17.90 -11.91
N PRO A 110 5.44 -17.40 -13.05
CA PRO A 110 4.09 -16.85 -13.11
C PRO A 110 3.04 -17.79 -12.47
N ALA A 111 2.07 -17.22 -11.81
CA ALA A 111 0.97 -17.96 -11.23
C ALA A 111 0.16 -18.68 -12.32
N SER A 112 -0.39 -19.84 -12.00
CA SER A 112 -1.27 -20.57 -12.88
C SER A 112 -2.75 -20.47 -12.46
N HIS A 113 -3.01 -20.11 -11.20
CA HIS A 113 -4.33 -20.06 -10.59
C HIS A 113 -4.52 -18.82 -9.75
N ALA A 114 -5.76 -18.45 -9.44
CA ALA A 114 -6.11 -17.26 -8.68
C ALA A 114 -5.51 -17.25 -7.25
N ASP A 115 -5.51 -18.39 -6.57
CA ASP A 115 -4.89 -18.55 -5.25
C ASP A 115 -3.38 -18.29 -5.26
N SER A 116 -2.69 -18.83 -6.25
CA SER A 116 -1.27 -18.64 -6.46
C SER A 116 -0.95 -17.18 -6.83
N PHE A 117 -1.81 -16.52 -7.61
CA PHE A 117 -1.69 -15.09 -7.91
C PHE A 117 -1.82 -14.24 -6.65
N VAL A 118 -2.84 -14.51 -5.82
CA VAL A 118 -3.04 -13.82 -4.54
C VAL A 118 -1.83 -14.02 -3.63
N GLN A 119 -1.32 -15.25 -3.56
CA GLN A 119 -0.14 -15.56 -2.77
C GLN A 119 1.11 -14.82 -3.29
N HIS A 120 1.30 -14.71 -4.61
CA HIS A 120 2.38 -13.91 -5.20
C HIS A 120 2.24 -12.42 -4.87
N ALA A 121 1.02 -11.88 -4.93
CA ALA A 121 0.77 -10.49 -4.53
C ALA A 121 1.14 -10.25 -3.07
N VAL A 122 0.73 -11.13 -2.16
CA VAL A 122 1.10 -11.07 -0.74
C VAL A 122 2.62 -11.12 -0.55
N GLN A 123 3.30 -12.08 -1.18
CA GLN A 123 4.75 -12.24 -1.07
C GLN A 123 5.51 -11.04 -1.61
N LEU A 124 5.07 -10.48 -2.76
CA LEU A 124 5.63 -9.26 -3.32
C LEU A 124 5.55 -8.10 -2.35
N LEU A 125 4.36 -7.87 -1.78
CA LEU A 125 4.10 -6.76 -0.87
C LEU A 125 4.86 -6.91 0.44
N MET A 126 4.93 -8.12 1.00
CA MET A 126 5.72 -8.42 2.19
C MET A 126 7.23 -8.22 1.94
N TYR A 127 7.73 -8.71 0.80
CA TYR A 127 9.13 -8.51 0.43
C TYR A 127 9.46 -7.04 0.26
N ALA A 128 8.65 -6.32 -0.54
CA ALA A 128 8.84 -4.89 -0.78
C ALA A 128 8.82 -4.06 0.50
N SER A 129 7.92 -4.39 1.43
CA SER A 129 7.76 -3.64 2.68
C SER A 129 9.00 -3.62 3.57
N ASN A 130 9.92 -4.57 3.38
CA ASN A 130 11.21 -4.63 4.10
C ASN A 130 12.35 -3.94 3.33
N HIS A 131 12.09 -3.40 2.14
CA HIS A 131 13.09 -2.75 1.28
C HIS A 131 12.78 -1.27 1.01
N GLN A 132 11.74 -0.73 1.63
CA GLN A 132 11.30 0.66 1.46
C GLN A 132 10.83 1.25 2.79
N SER A 133 10.90 2.55 2.92
CA SER A 133 10.48 3.24 4.13
C SER A 133 8.97 3.56 4.16
N GLY A 134 8.35 3.69 3.01
CA GLY A 134 6.91 3.99 2.84
C GLY A 134 6.07 2.77 2.46
N ALA A 135 5.16 2.96 1.52
CA ALA A 135 4.15 1.99 1.14
C ALA A 135 4.43 1.26 -0.18
N ALA A 136 3.96 0.03 -0.27
CA ALA A 136 3.92 -0.78 -1.48
C ALA A 136 2.51 -0.77 -2.06
N ALA A 137 2.33 -0.20 -3.25
CA ALA A 137 1.06 -0.20 -3.95
C ALA A 137 1.04 -1.30 -5.02
N LEU A 138 -0.09 -2.00 -5.10
CA LEU A 138 -0.44 -2.90 -6.20
C LEU A 138 -1.81 -2.45 -6.74
N THR A 139 -1.83 -1.25 -7.33
CA THR A 139 -3.06 -0.54 -7.68
C THR A 139 -3.95 -1.29 -8.66
N SER A 140 -3.36 -2.09 -9.54
CA SER A 140 -4.05 -2.90 -10.55
C SER A 140 -4.36 -4.35 -10.10
N PHE A 141 -4.34 -4.62 -8.79
CA PHE A 141 -4.56 -5.97 -8.23
C PHE A 141 -5.83 -6.64 -8.78
N PHE A 142 -6.95 -5.90 -8.83
CA PHE A 142 -8.23 -6.45 -9.30
C PHE A 142 -8.23 -6.79 -10.77
N VAL A 143 -7.45 -6.09 -11.60
CA VAL A 143 -7.30 -6.41 -13.03
C VAL A 143 -6.66 -7.79 -13.20
N GLY A 144 -5.62 -8.08 -12.43
CA GLY A 144 -4.98 -9.40 -12.46
C GLY A 144 -5.86 -10.48 -11.86
N LEU A 145 -6.44 -10.23 -10.68
CA LEU A 145 -7.29 -11.20 -9.99
C LEU A 145 -8.50 -11.61 -10.83
N ASP A 146 -9.13 -10.66 -11.52
CA ASP A 146 -10.28 -10.93 -12.39
C ASP A 146 -9.96 -11.96 -13.48
N TRP A 147 -8.81 -11.81 -14.15
CA TRP A 147 -8.43 -12.76 -15.21
C TRP A 147 -8.24 -14.18 -14.66
N TYR A 148 -7.52 -14.33 -13.54
CA TYR A 148 -7.34 -15.64 -12.92
C TYR A 148 -8.65 -16.22 -12.40
N ALA A 149 -9.49 -15.42 -11.78
CA ALA A 149 -10.77 -15.83 -11.23
C ALA A 149 -11.70 -16.35 -12.33
N ARG A 150 -11.80 -15.66 -13.46
CA ARG A 150 -12.58 -16.11 -14.62
C ARG A 150 -11.99 -17.36 -15.25
N LYS A 151 -10.68 -17.43 -15.39
CA LYS A 151 -9.98 -18.62 -15.89
C LYS A 151 -10.24 -19.85 -15.04
N ASP A 152 -10.27 -19.70 -13.73
CA ASP A 152 -10.51 -20.81 -12.78
C ASP A 152 -11.98 -21.07 -12.52
N GLY A 153 -12.90 -20.26 -13.07
CA GLY A 153 -14.34 -20.39 -12.90
C GLY A 153 -14.82 -20.16 -11.46
N LEU A 154 -14.16 -19.24 -10.73
CA LEU A 154 -14.45 -19.00 -9.32
C LEU A 154 -15.80 -18.30 -9.12
N GLY A 155 -16.55 -18.78 -8.14
CA GLY A 155 -17.76 -18.15 -7.66
C GLY A 155 -17.49 -17.11 -6.55
N GLU A 156 -18.54 -16.39 -6.16
CA GLU A 156 -18.45 -15.34 -5.13
C GLU A 156 -17.86 -15.86 -3.80
N LYS A 157 -18.21 -17.07 -3.39
CA LYS A 157 -17.69 -17.68 -2.16
C LYS A 157 -16.17 -17.87 -2.22
N ASP A 158 -15.67 -18.32 -3.35
CA ASP A 158 -14.23 -18.56 -3.55
C ASP A 158 -13.47 -17.22 -3.60
N LEU A 159 -14.05 -16.21 -4.25
CA LEU A 159 -13.52 -14.86 -4.29
C LEU A 159 -13.43 -14.24 -2.89
N LYS A 160 -14.49 -14.34 -2.07
CA LYS A 160 -14.48 -13.86 -0.68
C LYS A 160 -13.42 -14.56 0.15
N GLN A 161 -13.15 -15.85 -0.09
CA GLN A 161 -12.06 -16.58 0.55
C GLN A 161 -10.69 -16.03 0.15
N LEU A 162 -10.48 -15.70 -1.13
CA LEU A 162 -9.24 -15.06 -1.60
C LEU A 162 -9.06 -13.65 -1.04
N PHE A 163 -10.14 -12.88 -0.91
CA PHE A 163 -10.12 -11.56 -0.27
C PHE A 163 -9.68 -11.67 1.20
N GLN A 164 -10.22 -12.65 1.91
CA GLN A 164 -9.84 -12.91 3.29
C GLN A 164 -8.35 -13.27 3.40
N ILE A 165 -7.86 -14.21 2.59
CA ILE A 165 -6.45 -14.60 2.56
C ILE A 165 -5.56 -13.38 2.33
N PHE A 166 -5.87 -12.56 1.32
CA PHE A 166 -5.09 -11.37 1.00
C PHE A 166 -5.10 -10.37 2.15
N THR A 167 -6.29 -9.95 2.58
CA THR A 167 -6.46 -8.86 3.56
C THR A 167 -5.85 -9.22 4.92
N TYR A 168 -6.11 -10.43 5.41
CA TYR A 168 -5.52 -10.85 6.70
C TYR A 168 -4.00 -11.03 6.61
N SER A 169 -3.48 -11.48 5.47
CA SER A 169 -2.02 -11.61 5.27
C SER A 169 -1.31 -10.26 5.30
N VAL A 170 -1.85 -9.23 4.64
CA VAL A 170 -1.22 -7.90 4.61
C VAL A 170 -1.40 -7.10 5.92
N ASN A 171 -2.20 -7.60 6.85
CA ASN A 171 -2.31 -7.03 8.20
C ASN A 171 -1.40 -7.72 9.22
N GLN A 172 -0.59 -8.71 8.81
CA GLN A 172 0.36 -9.35 9.72
C GLN A 172 1.59 -8.46 9.96
N PRO A 173 2.14 -8.45 11.19
CA PRO A 173 3.28 -7.62 11.56
C PRO A 173 4.60 -8.23 11.06
N VAL A 174 4.81 -8.22 9.75
CA VAL A 174 5.98 -8.85 9.08
C VAL A 174 7.10 -7.88 8.72
N ARG A 175 6.87 -6.58 8.87
CA ARG A 175 7.85 -5.55 8.58
C ARG A 175 8.89 -5.47 9.70
N PHE A 176 10.09 -5.00 9.40
CA PHE A 176 11.26 -4.93 10.29
C PHE A 176 11.00 -4.24 11.65
N SER A 177 9.96 -3.43 11.79
CA SER A 177 9.56 -2.79 13.06
C SER A 177 8.36 -3.44 13.73
N ALA A 178 8.06 -4.70 13.41
CA ALA A 178 6.84 -5.40 13.83
C ALA A 178 5.54 -4.69 13.38
N GLN A 179 5.62 -3.97 12.26
CA GLN A 179 4.49 -3.33 11.60
C GLN A 179 3.97 -4.20 10.46
N SER A 180 2.72 -3.97 10.07
CA SER A 180 2.17 -4.53 8.84
C SER A 180 2.79 -3.87 7.61
N PRO A 181 2.83 -4.54 6.45
CA PRO A 181 3.15 -3.90 5.19
C PRO A 181 2.20 -2.73 4.92
N TYR A 182 2.71 -1.58 4.54
CA TYR A 182 1.86 -0.46 4.12
C TYR A 182 1.38 -0.69 2.69
N VAL A 183 0.22 -1.30 2.56
CA VAL A 183 -0.33 -1.72 1.28
C VAL A 183 -1.40 -0.77 0.79
N ASN A 184 -1.36 -0.42 -0.51
CA ASN A 184 -2.41 0.35 -1.17
C ASN A 184 -2.96 -0.44 -2.37
N LEU A 185 -4.29 -0.47 -2.48
CA LEU A 185 -5.03 -0.96 -3.65
C LEU A 185 -5.91 0.17 -4.19
N SER A 186 -6.18 0.13 -5.50
CA SER A 186 -7.11 1.07 -6.12
C SER A 186 -8.34 0.35 -6.66
N VAL A 187 -9.49 1.03 -6.56
CA VAL A 187 -10.71 0.73 -7.27
C VAL A 187 -11.00 1.87 -8.24
N PHE A 188 -11.47 1.56 -9.41
CA PHE A 188 -11.61 2.51 -10.50
C PHE A 188 -13.07 2.61 -10.92
N ASP A 189 -13.54 3.81 -11.24
CA ASP A 189 -14.74 3.94 -12.04
C ASP A 189 -14.53 3.37 -13.45
N ARG A 190 -15.61 3.16 -14.23
CA ARG A 190 -15.50 2.51 -15.56
C ARG A 190 -14.64 3.31 -16.55
N TYR A 191 -14.68 4.62 -16.49
CA TYR A 191 -13.94 5.48 -17.42
C TYR A 191 -12.46 5.57 -17.06
N TYR A 192 -12.17 5.62 -15.76
CA TYR A 192 -10.80 5.57 -15.27
C TYR A 192 -10.15 4.22 -15.57
N LEU A 193 -10.89 3.12 -15.34
CA LEU A 193 -10.45 1.76 -15.66
C LEU A 193 -10.16 1.61 -17.15
N HIS A 194 -11.09 2.07 -18.00
CA HIS A 194 -10.92 2.06 -19.46
C HIS A 194 -9.67 2.83 -19.89
N GLY A 195 -9.49 4.07 -19.38
CA GLY A 195 -8.35 4.92 -19.72
C GLY A 195 -7.00 4.28 -19.38
N LEU A 196 -6.89 3.61 -18.24
CA LEU A 196 -5.65 2.95 -17.82
C LEU A 196 -5.44 1.56 -18.44
N TYR A 197 -6.50 0.77 -18.54
CA TYR A 197 -6.38 -0.67 -18.81
C TYR A 197 -7.20 -1.14 -20.02
N GLY A 198 -7.91 -0.29 -20.74
CA GLY A 198 -8.69 -0.68 -21.91
C GLY A 198 -7.89 -1.39 -23.01
N ASN A 199 -6.57 -1.12 -23.07
CA ASN A 199 -5.64 -1.80 -23.98
C ASN A 199 -4.76 -2.85 -23.29
N PHE A 200 -4.99 -3.12 -22.00
CA PHE A 200 -4.22 -4.10 -21.26
C PHE A 200 -4.49 -5.51 -21.78
N ARG A 201 -3.42 -6.28 -21.98
CA ARG A 201 -3.52 -7.66 -22.41
C ARG A 201 -3.14 -8.62 -21.30
N ASN A 202 -4.02 -9.56 -21.09
CA ASN A 202 -3.82 -10.71 -20.20
C ASN A 202 -2.72 -11.64 -20.76
N PRO A 203 -2.20 -12.58 -19.96
CA PRO A 203 -1.17 -13.54 -20.40
C PRO A 203 -1.55 -14.38 -21.64
N ASP A 204 -2.82 -14.60 -21.87
CA ASP A 204 -3.35 -15.30 -23.05
C ASP A 204 -3.55 -14.39 -24.29
N GLY A 205 -3.22 -13.11 -24.16
CA GLY A 205 -3.39 -12.10 -25.23
C GLY A 205 -4.78 -11.45 -25.28
N SER A 206 -5.75 -11.93 -24.52
CA SER A 206 -7.09 -11.32 -24.43
C SER A 206 -7.05 -9.94 -23.77
N LEU A 207 -8.01 -9.08 -24.10
CA LEU A 207 -8.24 -7.84 -23.36
C LEU A 207 -8.89 -8.12 -22.01
N ILE A 208 -8.81 -7.17 -21.09
CA ILE A 208 -9.54 -7.26 -19.82
C ILE A 208 -11.06 -7.25 -20.09
N ASP A 209 -11.79 -7.85 -19.18
CA ASP A 209 -13.25 -7.68 -19.10
C ASP A 209 -13.55 -6.59 -18.08
N GLU A 210 -13.68 -5.34 -18.55
CA GLU A 210 -13.89 -4.17 -17.71
C GLU A 210 -15.13 -4.33 -16.80
N GLY A 211 -16.20 -4.92 -17.34
CA GLY A 211 -17.43 -5.17 -16.57
C GLY A 211 -17.23 -6.18 -15.45
N SER A 212 -16.43 -7.22 -15.69
CA SER A 212 -16.06 -8.19 -14.67
C SER A 212 -15.16 -7.59 -13.59
N VAL A 213 -14.15 -6.81 -13.99
CA VAL A 213 -13.27 -6.08 -13.04
C VAL A 213 -14.10 -5.15 -12.17
N GLN A 214 -15.06 -4.39 -12.75
CA GLN A 214 -15.95 -3.51 -11.98
C GLN A 214 -16.76 -4.27 -10.91
N LYS A 215 -17.32 -5.42 -11.29
CA LYS A 215 -18.06 -6.27 -10.34
C LYS A 215 -17.16 -6.81 -9.24
N LEU A 216 -15.94 -7.24 -9.58
CA LEU A 216 -14.98 -7.77 -8.62
C LEU A 216 -14.53 -6.70 -7.61
N GLN A 217 -14.29 -5.47 -8.06
CA GLN A 217 -13.95 -4.35 -7.19
C GLN A 217 -15.09 -4.04 -6.19
N ARG A 218 -16.33 -3.99 -6.68
CA ARG A 218 -17.51 -3.75 -5.84
C ARG A 218 -17.67 -4.88 -4.81
N LEU A 219 -17.56 -6.13 -5.25
CA LEU A 219 -17.64 -7.29 -4.36
C LEU A 219 -16.58 -7.25 -3.26
N TYR A 220 -15.34 -6.83 -3.60
CA TYR A 220 -14.27 -6.70 -2.60
C TYR A 220 -14.59 -5.62 -1.58
N VAL A 221 -15.00 -4.43 -2.02
CA VAL A 221 -15.31 -3.31 -1.13
C VAL A 221 -16.48 -3.64 -0.20
N GLU A 222 -17.52 -4.26 -0.73
CA GLU A 222 -18.69 -4.70 0.05
C GLU A 222 -18.28 -5.75 1.09
N TRP A 223 -17.52 -6.78 0.67
CA TRP A 223 -16.97 -7.77 1.58
C TRP A 223 -16.08 -7.15 2.67
N PHE A 224 -15.21 -6.21 2.29
CA PHE A 224 -14.31 -5.54 3.22
C PHE A 224 -15.08 -4.76 4.31
N THR A 225 -16.15 -4.10 3.90
CA THR A 225 -17.05 -3.38 4.81
C THR A 225 -17.83 -4.34 5.72
N GLU A 226 -18.39 -5.42 5.15
CA GLU A 226 -19.08 -6.45 5.93
C GLU A 226 -18.16 -7.13 6.96
N GLU A 227 -16.89 -7.34 6.61
CA GLU A 227 -15.92 -7.99 7.49
C GLU A 227 -15.58 -7.10 8.69
N VAL A 228 -15.49 -5.79 8.49
CA VAL A 228 -15.34 -4.83 9.60
C VAL A 228 -16.55 -4.88 10.54
N GLU A 229 -17.76 -4.99 10.00
CA GLU A 229 -18.98 -5.12 10.82
C GLU A 229 -18.98 -6.41 11.65
N LYS A 230 -18.57 -7.52 11.05
CA LYS A 230 -18.55 -8.84 11.70
C LYS A 230 -17.49 -8.94 12.79
N THR A 231 -16.32 -8.36 12.55
CA THR A 231 -15.18 -8.49 13.46
C THR A 231 -15.12 -7.38 14.50
N GLY A 232 -15.73 -6.23 14.24
CA GLY A 232 -15.60 -5.02 15.05
C GLY A 232 -14.23 -4.32 14.93
N PHE A 233 -13.37 -4.78 14.01
CA PHE A 233 -12.05 -4.21 13.76
C PHE A 233 -11.98 -3.55 12.39
N VAL A 234 -11.45 -2.33 12.34
CA VAL A 234 -11.08 -1.68 11.10
C VAL A 234 -9.71 -2.20 10.65
N PHE A 235 -9.65 -2.75 9.44
CA PHE A 235 -8.37 -3.15 8.87
C PHE A 235 -7.51 -1.91 8.58
N THR A 236 -6.27 -1.95 9.01
CA THR A 236 -5.29 -0.91 8.67
C THR A 236 -4.94 -0.95 7.18
N PHE A 237 -4.88 -2.15 6.61
CA PHE A 237 -4.51 -2.40 5.22
C PHE A 237 -5.44 -3.42 4.54
N PRO A 238 -5.56 -3.35 3.21
CA PRO A 238 -4.99 -2.32 2.33
C PRO A 238 -5.68 -0.96 2.50
N VAL A 239 -4.92 0.13 2.35
CA VAL A 239 -5.52 1.45 2.14
C VAL A 239 -6.20 1.42 0.78
N LEU A 240 -7.50 1.63 0.75
CA LEU A 240 -8.27 1.67 -0.49
C LEU A 240 -8.34 3.09 -1.04
N THR A 241 -8.14 3.21 -2.35
CA THR A 241 -8.27 4.48 -3.07
C THR A 241 -9.21 4.30 -4.25
N ALA A 242 -10.35 4.98 -4.23
CA ALA A 242 -11.26 5.05 -5.37
C ALA A 242 -10.80 6.16 -6.32
N CYS A 243 -10.56 5.81 -7.58
CA CYS A 243 -10.14 6.74 -8.62
C CYS A 243 -11.34 7.07 -9.52
N LEU A 244 -11.70 8.35 -9.54
CA LEU A 244 -12.84 8.90 -10.28
C LEU A 244 -12.36 9.80 -11.41
N LEU A 245 -12.89 9.58 -12.63
CA LEU A 245 -12.61 10.44 -13.76
C LEU A 245 -13.62 11.60 -13.78
N LEU A 246 -13.08 12.81 -13.91
CA LEU A 246 -13.87 14.04 -14.03
C LEU A 246 -14.07 14.43 -15.50
N ASP A 247 -15.22 15.03 -15.78
CA ASP A 247 -15.46 15.76 -17.02
C ASP A 247 -14.77 17.13 -16.99
N GLU A 248 -14.80 17.86 -18.12
CA GLU A 248 -14.14 19.16 -18.27
C GLU A 248 -14.67 20.22 -17.27
N ASP A 249 -15.93 20.14 -16.91
CA ASP A 249 -16.58 21.03 -15.95
C ASP A 249 -16.30 20.66 -14.47
N GLY A 250 -15.61 19.53 -14.23
CA GLY A 250 -15.24 19.05 -12.91
C GLY A 250 -16.27 18.13 -12.27
N SER A 251 -17.36 17.78 -12.95
CA SER A 251 -18.30 16.77 -12.49
C SER A 251 -17.71 15.36 -12.61
N VAL A 252 -18.17 14.43 -11.78
CA VAL A 252 -17.75 13.01 -11.87
C VAL A 252 -18.47 12.36 -13.04
N ARG A 253 -17.71 11.76 -13.95
CA ARG A 253 -18.25 11.16 -15.18
C ARG A 253 -19.09 9.91 -14.92
N ASP A 254 -18.75 9.11 -13.94
CA ASP A 254 -19.48 7.90 -13.55
C ASP A 254 -20.33 8.13 -12.30
N GLU A 255 -21.51 8.71 -12.50
CA GLU A 255 -22.44 9.02 -11.41
C GLU A 255 -22.89 7.76 -10.66
N GLU A 256 -23.13 6.65 -11.36
CA GLU A 256 -23.52 5.38 -10.75
C GLU A 256 -22.45 4.86 -9.78
N PHE A 257 -21.17 4.93 -10.20
CA PHE A 257 -20.07 4.54 -9.34
C PHE A 257 -19.93 5.48 -8.13
N LEU A 258 -20.12 6.79 -8.34
CA LEU A 258 -20.09 7.77 -7.26
C LEU A 258 -21.21 7.54 -6.23
N GLU A 259 -22.44 7.26 -6.67
CA GLU A 259 -23.56 6.95 -5.79
C GLU A 259 -23.29 5.70 -4.96
N TRP A 260 -22.85 4.60 -5.60
CA TRP A 260 -22.46 3.38 -4.92
C TRP A 260 -21.33 3.63 -3.92
N LEU A 261 -20.25 4.29 -4.34
CA LEU A 261 -19.09 4.61 -3.49
C LEU A 261 -19.53 5.44 -2.27
N SER A 262 -20.36 6.45 -2.50
CA SER A 262 -20.87 7.33 -1.43
C SER A 262 -21.70 6.54 -0.41
N SER A 263 -22.54 5.63 -0.88
CA SER A 263 -23.37 4.80 0.00
C SER A 263 -22.54 3.88 0.90
N VAL A 264 -21.48 3.27 0.36
CA VAL A 264 -20.60 2.38 1.12
C VAL A 264 -19.65 3.18 2.03
N ASN A 265 -19.06 4.26 1.51
CA ASN A 265 -18.04 5.01 2.23
C ASN A 265 -18.59 5.92 3.32
N SER A 266 -19.85 6.36 3.21
CA SER A 266 -20.52 7.17 4.25
C SER A 266 -20.63 6.46 5.58
N LYS A 267 -20.58 5.15 5.59
CA LYS A 267 -20.75 4.33 6.79
C LYS A 267 -19.49 4.29 7.66
N TYR A 268 -18.33 4.18 7.05
CA TYR A 268 -17.04 3.95 7.76
C TYR A 268 -15.92 4.90 7.35
N GLY A 269 -16.02 5.59 6.21
CA GLY A 269 -14.98 6.50 5.74
C GLY A 269 -13.64 5.84 5.41
N MET A 270 -13.64 4.54 5.01
CA MET A 270 -12.41 3.75 4.83
C MET A 270 -11.76 3.89 3.45
N ILE A 271 -12.49 4.49 2.49
CA ILE A 271 -12.03 4.59 1.10
C ILE A 271 -11.63 6.03 0.82
N ASN A 272 -10.37 6.22 0.45
CA ASN A 272 -9.89 7.51 0.01
C ASN A 272 -10.35 7.78 -1.43
N ILE A 273 -10.65 9.03 -1.73
CA ILE A 273 -11.13 9.42 -3.05
C ILE A 273 -10.03 10.21 -3.77
N TYR A 274 -9.68 9.77 -4.98
CA TYR A 274 -8.80 10.45 -5.90
C TYR A 274 -9.55 10.84 -7.16
N MET A 275 -9.58 12.12 -7.48
CA MET A 275 -10.29 12.66 -8.64
C MET A 275 -9.31 13.25 -9.63
N SER A 276 -9.47 12.96 -10.92
CA SER A 276 -8.60 13.50 -11.97
C SER A 276 -9.37 13.67 -13.27
N LYS A 277 -9.00 14.67 -14.05
CA LYS A 277 -9.51 14.85 -15.44
C LYS A 277 -8.84 13.89 -16.43
N ASN A 278 -7.74 13.25 -16.04
CA ASN A 278 -7.00 12.31 -16.87
C ASN A 278 -6.84 10.97 -16.18
N ALA A 279 -7.10 9.90 -16.91
CA ALA A 279 -6.86 8.52 -16.48
C ALA A 279 -5.45 8.04 -16.91
N ASP A 280 -4.43 8.89 -16.79
CA ASP A 280 -3.07 8.63 -17.24
C ASP A 280 -2.09 8.31 -16.11
N SER A 281 -2.55 8.34 -14.88
CA SER A 281 -1.71 8.15 -13.71
C SER A 281 -2.39 7.30 -12.64
N LEU A 282 -1.58 6.53 -11.93
CA LEU A 282 -1.99 5.78 -10.76
C LEU A 282 -1.75 6.62 -9.51
N SER A 283 -2.71 6.65 -8.59
CA SER A 283 -2.49 7.24 -7.29
C SER A 283 -1.67 6.28 -6.41
N SER A 284 -0.57 6.76 -5.84
CA SER A 284 0.12 6.05 -4.77
C SER A 284 -0.64 6.20 -3.44
N CYS A 285 -0.18 5.54 -2.37
CA CYS A 285 -0.75 5.66 -1.03
C CYS A 285 -0.90 7.11 -0.55
N CYS A 286 0.04 7.99 -0.95
CA CYS A 286 0.01 9.42 -0.64
C CYS A 286 -0.80 10.24 -1.67
N ARG A 287 -1.47 9.61 -2.61
CA ARG A 287 -2.18 10.22 -3.75
C ARG A 287 -1.29 11.13 -4.59
N LEU A 288 0.01 10.89 -4.54
CA LEU A 288 0.96 11.55 -5.42
C LEU A 288 0.84 10.95 -6.83
N ARG A 289 0.85 11.83 -7.80
CA ARG A 289 0.86 11.46 -9.21
C ARG A 289 2.26 10.96 -9.58
N ASN A 290 2.34 9.79 -10.17
CA ASN A 290 3.58 9.24 -10.72
C ASN A 290 3.62 9.50 -12.22
#